data_4290d6911ee1de36a139d79f3ad17f27
#
_entry.id   4290d6911ee1de36a139d79f3ad17f27
#
_cell.length_a   1.000
_cell.length_b   1.000
_cell.length_c   1.000
_cell.angle_alpha   90.00
_cell.angle_beta   90.00
_cell.angle_gamma   90.00
#
_symmetry.space_group_name_H-M   'P 1'
#
loop_
_entity.id
_entity.type
_entity.pdbx_description
1 polymer ?
#
loop_
_entity_poly.entity_id
_entity_poly.type
_entity_poly.pdbx_seq_one_letter_code
_entity_poly.pdbx_strand_id
1 'polypeptide(L)'
;MNIKFGFCLPIFAMPGSRFFRTPSSPSLQPSLTFSSGLLAEELGFDSLWIADHLMLGQDDAILEGWTTLCTLAGATESVQLGLIHQANLFRNPALAAKMMATLDQLSNGRFIFFADPGSAAAEHQAYGLPWIENQSE
;
A
#
# COMPACT_ATOMS: atom_id res chain seq x y z
N MET A 1 -17.65 18.90 11.47
CA MET A 1 -16.54 18.31 10.66
C MET A 1 -16.29 16.93 11.25
N ASN A 2 -16.51 15.85 10.47
CA ASN A 2 -16.22 14.51 10.96
C ASN A 2 -14.75 14.18 10.63
N ILE A 3 -13.98 13.82 11.65
CA ILE A 3 -12.61 13.30 11.48
C ILE A 3 -12.71 11.88 10.91
N LYS A 4 -11.89 11.59 9.91
CA LYS A 4 -11.76 10.25 9.33
C LYS A 4 -10.46 9.59 9.77
N PHE A 5 -10.51 8.29 10.01
CA PHE A 5 -9.36 7.51 10.45
C PHE A 5 -8.98 6.46 9.40
N GLY A 6 -7.71 6.49 8.99
CA GLY A 6 -7.13 5.47 8.13
C GLY A 6 -6.27 4.49 8.93
N PHE A 7 -6.28 3.24 8.53
CA PHE A 7 -5.43 2.19 9.09
C PHE A 7 -4.36 1.78 8.09
N CYS A 8 -3.08 1.90 8.47
CA CYS A 8 -1.97 1.40 7.66
C CYS A 8 -1.71 -0.07 7.98
N LEU A 9 -1.76 -0.91 6.95
CA LEU A 9 -1.61 -2.36 7.10
C LEU A 9 -0.17 -2.78 7.38
N PRO A 10 0.05 -3.80 8.22
CA PRO A 10 1.38 -4.36 8.49
C PRO A 10 1.81 -5.29 7.35
N ILE A 11 2.31 -4.73 6.24
CA ILE A 11 2.71 -5.51 5.05
C ILE A 11 4.20 -5.82 4.97
N PHE A 12 4.97 -5.37 5.96
CA PHE A 12 6.39 -5.67 6.14
C PHE A 12 6.72 -5.78 7.63
N ALA A 13 7.85 -6.41 7.96
CA ALA A 13 8.36 -6.48 9.31
C ALA A 13 9.44 -5.41 9.55
N MET A 14 9.38 -4.70 10.67
CA MET A 14 10.42 -3.76 11.08
C MET A 14 10.55 -3.75 12.60
N PRO A 15 11.12 -4.80 13.19
CA PRO A 15 11.23 -4.93 14.63
C PRO A 15 12.09 -3.82 15.21
N GLY A 16 11.59 -3.16 16.26
CA GLY A 16 12.30 -2.10 16.97
C GLY A 16 12.42 -0.75 16.27
N SER A 17 11.79 -0.56 15.10
CA SER A 17 11.80 0.73 14.42
C SER A 17 11.00 1.77 15.20
N ARG A 18 11.62 2.95 15.39
CA ARG A 18 10.96 4.14 15.94
C ARG A 18 10.40 5.08 14.87
N PHE A 19 10.72 4.82 13.60
CA PHE A 19 10.37 5.69 12.48
C PHE A 19 8.99 5.39 11.90
N PHE A 20 8.58 4.12 11.91
CA PHE A 20 7.27 3.73 11.42
C PHE A 20 6.29 3.55 12.57
N ARG A 21 5.19 4.27 12.50
CA ARG A 21 4.08 4.17 13.47
C ARG A 21 3.03 3.13 13.07
N THR A 22 3.30 2.36 12.03
CA THR A 22 2.50 1.20 11.67
C THR A 22 2.74 0.07 12.66
N PRO A 23 1.76 -0.80 12.91
CA PRO A 23 1.96 -1.97 13.74
C PRO A 23 3.16 -2.77 13.22
N SER A 24 4.27 -2.74 13.93
CA SER A 24 5.47 -3.47 13.52
C SER A 24 5.36 -4.90 14.01
N SER A 25 5.09 -5.81 13.11
CA SER A 25 5.27 -7.24 13.37
C SER A 25 6.77 -7.58 13.44
N PRO A 26 7.20 -8.47 14.34
CA PRO A 26 8.58 -8.95 14.37
C PRO A 26 8.97 -9.76 13.13
N SER A 27 8.00 -10.25 12.39
CA SER A 27 8.17 -10.99 11.14
C SER A 27 7.04 -10.67 10.17
N LEU A 28 7.29 -10.81 8.88
CA LEU A 28 6.25 -10.68 7.85
C LEU A 28 5.23 -11.82 8.01
N GLN A 29 3.97 -11.47 8.20
CA GLN A 29 2.86 -12.40 8.40
C GLN A 29 1.68 -12.03 7.48
N PRO A 30 1.57 -12.65 6.30
CA PRO A 30 0.50 -12.32 5.34
C PRO A 30 -0.91 -12.52 5.90
N SER A 31 -1.12 -13.54 6.73
CA SER A 31 -2.40 -13.77 7.40
C SER A 31 -2.78 -12.66 8.38
N LEU A 32 -1.79 -12.10 9.09
CA LEU A 32 -2.00 -10.96 9.98
C LEU A 32 -2.35 -9.70 9.17
N THR A 33 -1.66 -9.46 8.07
CA THR A 33 -1.97 -8.34 7.17
C THR A 33 -3.43 -8.39 6.73
N PHE A 34 -3.87 -9.55 6.25
CA PHE A 34 -5.24 -9.74 5.77
C PHE A 34 -6.27 -9.59 6.89
N SER A 35 -6.09 -10.31 8.01
CA SER A 35 -7.03 -10.25 9.14
C SER A 35 -7.09 -8.87 9.79
N SER A 36 -5.99 -8.12 9.82
CA SER A 36 -5.99 -6.74 10.31
C SER A 36 -6.82 -5.80 9.44
N GLY A 37 -6.81 -6.00 8.12
CA GLY A 37 -7.66 -5.23 7.21
C GLY A 37 -9.16 -5.47 7.44
N LEU A 38 -9.56 -6.73 7.61
CA LEU A 38 -10.95 -7.08 7.92
C LEU A 38 -11.38 -6.51 9.29
N LEU A 39 -10.54 -6.69 10.29
CA LEU A 39 -10.81 -6.16 11.62
C LEU A 39 -10.90 -4.62 11.63
N ALA A 40 -10.09 -3.93 10.86
CA ALA A 40 -10.15 -2.47 10.77
C ALA A 40 -11.49 -2.00 10.19
N GLU A 41 -12.04 -2.69 9.18
CA GLU A 41 -13.38 -2.42 8.68
C GLU A 41 -14.45 -2.66 9.74
N GLU A 42 -14.40 -3.80 10.45
CA GLU A 42 -15.33 -4.13 11.54
C GLU A 42 -15.29 -3.09 12.68
N LEU A 43 -14.12 -2.52 12.96
CA LEU A 43 -13.93 -1.48 13.98
C LEU A 43 -14.31 -0.08 13.50
N GLY A 44 -14.72 0.07 12.23
CA GLY A 44 -15.21 1.32 11.67
C GLY A 44 -14.12 2.31 11.24
N PHE A 45 -12.93 1.84 10.87
CA PHE A 45 -11.97 2.68 10.17
C PHE A 45 -12.52 3.11 8.82
N ASP A 46 -12.25 4.36 8.41
CA ASP A 46 -12.75 4.91 7.15
C ASP A 46 -11.96 4.42 5.94
N SER A 47 -10.67 4.09 6.12
CA SER A 47 -9.79 3.69 5.01
C SER A 47 -8.66 2.76 5.43
N LEU A 48 -8.26 1.89 4.49
CA LEU A 48 -7.07 1.04 4.58
C LEU A 48 -5.97 1.57 3.67
N TRP A 49 -4.75 1.59 4.17
CA TRP A 49 -3.59 2.10 3.45
C TRP A 49 -2.48 1.07 3.40
N ILE A 50 -1.90 0.89 2.23
CA ILE A 50 -0.87 -0.10 1.94
C ILE A 50 0.33 0.61 1.31
N ALA A 51 1.55 0.32 1.78
CA ALA A 51 2.76 0.84 1.15
C ALA A 51 2.98 0.19 -0.24
N ASP A 52 3.38 0.99 -1.22
CA ASP A 52 3.73 0.51 -2.56
C ASP A 52 5.25 0.54 -2.72
N HIS A 53 5.90 -0.38 -2.03
CA HIS A 53 7.33 -0.65 -2.10
C HIS A 53 7.58 -2.08 -2.61
N LEU A 54 8.73 -2.29 -3.22
CA LEU A 54 9.19 -3.62 -3.66
C LEU A 54 10.23 -4.21 -2.71
N MET A 55 10.86 -3.36 -1.91
CA MET A 55 11.87 -3.71 -0.89
C MET A 55 11.67 -2.80 0.32
N LEU A 56 11.25 -3.35 1.44
CA LEU A 56 11.09 -2.58 2.68
C LEU A 56 11.09 -3.52 3.89
N GLY A 57 11.52 -2.98 5.03
CA GLY A 57 11.51 -3.72 6.28
C GLY A 57 12.71 -4.65 6.45
N GLN A 58 12.55 -5.61 7.33
CA GLN A 58 13.59 -6.60 7.60
C GLN A 58 13.79 -7.50 6.39
N ASP A 59 15.05 -7.67 5.98
CA ASP A 59 15.45 -8.51 4.85
C ASP A 59 14.82 -8.07 3.50
N ASP A 60 14.44 -6.79 3.39
CA ASP A 60 13.74 -6.22 2.23
C ASP A 60 12.44 -6.98 1.86
N ALA A 61 11.85 -7.64 2.84
CA ALA A 61 10.67 -8.47 2.65
C ALA A 61 9.38 -7.68 2.89
N ILE A 62 8.62 -7.49 1.82
CA ILE A 62 7.33 -6.79 1.82
C ILE A 62 6.32 -7.54 0.92
N LEU A 63 5.04 -7.49 1.27
CA LEU A 63 3.98 -7.93 0.36
C LEU A 63 3.79 -6.90 -0.75
N GLU A 64 3.51 -7.36 -1.97
CA GLU A 64 3.25 -6.46 -3.09
C GLU A 64 1.93 -5.70 -2.89
N GLY A 65 2.01 -4.37 -3.02
CA GLY A 65 0.94 -3.45 -2.60
C GLY A 65 -0.37 -3.65 -3.36
N TRP A 66 -0.35 -3.71 -4.69
CA TRP A 66 -1.56 -3.84 -5.50
C TRP A 66 -2.24 -5.19 -5.32
N THR A 67 -1.48 -6.28 -5.27
CA THR A 67 -2.01 -7.62 -5.02
C THR A 67 -2.72 -7.69 -3.67
N THR A 68 -2.10 -7.12 -2.63
CA THR A 68 -2.67 -7.05 -1.29
C THR A 68 -3.94 -6.19 -1.27
N LEU A 69 -3.89 -5.01 -1.93
CA LEU A 69 -5.04 -4.10 -2.02
C LEU A 69 -6.23 -4.74 -2.73
N CYS A 70 -6.00 -5.40 -3.87
CA CYS A 70 -7.06 -6.09 -4.62
C CYS A 70 -7.66 -7.26 -3.82
N THR A 71 -6.85 -7.99 -3.07
CA THR A 71 -7.34 -9.07 -2.20
C THR A 71 -8.28 -8.53 -1.13
N LEU A 72 -7.92 -7.42 -0.49
CA LEU A 72 -8.77 -6.76 0.51
C LEU A 72 -10.02 -6.12 -0.11
N ALA A 73 -9.92 -5.58 -1.32
CA ALA A 73 -11.07 -5.04 -2.03
C ALA A 73 -12.17 -6.07 -2.27
N GLY A 74 -11.77 -7.32 -2.53
CA GLY A 74 -12.71 -8.44 -2.68
C GLY A 74 -13.25 -9.01 -1.37
N ALA A 75 -12.65 -8.66 -0.24
CA ALA A 75 -12.99 -9.21 1.08
C ALA A 75 -13.62 -8.18 2.03
N THR A 76 -13.70 -6.91 1.62
CA THR A 76 -14.30 -5.80 2.37
C THR A 76 -15.46 -5.19 1.59
N GLU A 77 -16.37 -4.49 2.27
CA GLU A 77 -17.61 -3.96 1.66
C GLU A 77 -17.67 -2.42 1.64
N SER A 78 -17.15 -1.75 2.67
CA SER A 78 -17.41 -0.33 2.92
C SER A 78 -16.16 0.52 3.04
N VAL A 79 -15.05 -0.02 3.56
CA VAL A 79 -13.82 0.72 3.82
C VAL A 79 -13.17 1.19 2.51
N GLN A 80 -12.69 2.43 2.50
CA GLN A 80 -11.93 2.97 1.37
C GLN A 80 -10.53 2.33 1.31
N LEU A 81 -9.95 2.26 0.13
CA LEU A 81 -8.74 1.50 -0.16
C LEU A 81 -7.72 2.38 -0.90
N GLY A 82 -6.50 2.48 -0.40
CA GLY A 82 -5.47 3.30 -1.04
C GLY A 82 -4.06 2.75 -0.86
N LEU A 83 -3.20 3.13 -1.79
CA LEU A 83 -1.76 2.98 -1.62
C LEU A 83 -1.18 4.25 -0.99
N ILE A 84 -0.23 4.08 -0.06
CA ILE A 84 0.48 5.19 0.58
C ILE A 84 1.99 5.06 0.40
N HIS A 85 2.57 5.60 -0.66
CA HIS A 85 1.95 6.19 -1.86
C HIS A 85 2.02 5.19 -3.02
N GLN A 86 1.20 5.36 -4.06
CA GLN A 86 1.45 4.63 -5.30
C GLN A 86 2.73 5.16 -5.96
N ALA A 87 3.75 4.32 -6.11
CA ALA A 87 4.99 4.68 -6.78
C ALA A 87 4.79 4.65 -8.31
N ASN A 88 4.64 5.84 -8.90
CA ASN A 88 4.26 5.96 -10.31
C ASN A 88 5.26 5.34 -11.30
N LEU A 89 6.55 5.31 -10.94
CA LEU A 89 7.59 4.77 -11.82
C LEU A 89 7.72 3.25 -11.78
N PHE A 90 7.02 2.57 -10.87
CA PHE A 90 7.05 1.10 -10.81
C PHE A 90 6.25 0.43 -11.93
N ARG A 91 5.34 1.16 -12.58
CA ARG A 91 4.42 0.59 -13.56
C ARG A 91 4.31 1.47 -14.80
N ASN A 92 4.06 0.83 -15.94
CA ASN A 92 3.67 1.59 -17.12
C ASN A 92 2.41 2.42 -16.81
N PRO A 93 2.38 3.73 -17.10
CA PRO A 93 1.29 4.61 -16.69
C PRO A 93 -0.07 4.22 -17.30
N ALA A 94 -0.11 3.69 -18.51
CA ALA A 94 -1.35 3.22 -19.12
C ALA A 94 -1.88 1.96 -18.41
N LEU A 95 -0.98 1.06 -18.00
CA LEU A 95 -1.34 -0.11 -17.20
C LEU A 95 -1.83 0.30 -15.81
N ALA A 96 -1.11 1.21 -15.15
CA ALA A 96 -1.51 1.73 -13.84
C ALA A 96 -2.90 2.37 -13.88
N ALA A 97 -3.18 3.22 -14.87
CA ALA A 97 -4.50 3.81 -15.08
C ALA A 97 -5.60 2.75 -15.27
N LYS A 98 -5.30 1.68 -16.01
CA LYS A 98 -6.24 0.57 -16.22
C LYS A 98 -6.49 -0.21 -14.93
N MET A 99 -5.45 -0.46 -14.14
CA MET A 99 -5.57 -1.14 -12.83
C MET A 99 -6.43 -0.32 -11.86
N MET A 100 -6.16 0.99 -11.74
CA MET A 100 -6.92 1.90 -10.90
C MET A 100 -8.40 1.95 -11.26
N ALA A 101 -8.71 2.17 -12.55
CA ALA A 101 -10.08 2.21 -13.03
C ALA A 101 -10.82 0.88 -12.82
N THR A 102 -10.12 -0.25 -12.96
CA THR A 102 -10.70 -1.56 -12.73
C THR A 102 -11.00 -1.79 -11.25
N LEU A 103 -10.03 -1.47 -10.37
CA LEU A 103 -10.21 -1.61 -8.94
C LEU A 103 -11.34 -0.72 -8.43
N ASP A 104 -11.41 0.52 -8.90
CA ASP A 104 -12.48 1.46 -8.52
C ASP A 104 -13.86 0.91 -8.89
N GLN A 105 -14.04 0.39 -10.12
CA GLN A 105 -15.29 -0.24 -10.55
C GLN A 105 -15.64 -1.49 -9.73
N LEU A 106 -14.68 -2.39 -9.51
CA LEU A 106 -14.93 -3.64 -8.78
C LEU A 106 -15.17 -3.41 -7.29
N SER A 107 -14.60 -2.35 -6.73
CA SER A 107 -14.81 -1.96 -5.33
C SER A 107 -15.98 -0.99 -5.11
N ASN A 108 -16.77 -0.68 -6.14
CA ASN A 108 -17.89 0.28 -6.07
C ASN A 108 -17.46 1.69 -5.62
N GLY A 109 -16.36 2.22 -6.20
CA GLY A 109 -15.91 3.59 -5.94
C GLY A 109 -15.18 3.78 -4.62
N ARG A 110 -14.60 2.71 -4.04
CA ARG A 110 -13.88 2.79 -2.77
C ARG A 110 -12.38 3.09 -2.92
N PHE A 111 -11.85 3.14 -4.15
CA PHE A 111 -10.43 3.38 -4.36
C PHE A 111 -10.07 4.85 -4.15
N ILE A 112 -8.97 5.10 -3.42
CA ILE A 112 -8.37 6.42 -3.24
C ILE A 112 -7.05 6.46 -4.01
N PHE A 113 -6.95 7.39 -4.96
CA PHE A 113 -5.69 7.64 -5.67
C PHE A 113 -4.81 8.61 -4.87
N PHE A 114 -3.65 8.13 -4.46
CA PHE A 114 -2.61 8.91 -3.83
C PHE A 114 -1.25 8.43 -4.33
N ALA A 115 -0.55 9.25 -5.09
CA ALA A 115 0.65 8.86 -5.80
C ALA A 115 1.81 9.83 -5.59
N ASP A 116 3.01 9.29 -5.71
CA ASP A 116 4.26 10.03 -5.82
C ASP A 116 5.21 9.37 -6.85
N PRO A 117 6.36 9.99 -7.14
CA PRO A 117 7.31 9.39 -8.08
C PRO A 117 8.01 8.14 -7.55
N GLY A 118 7.95 7.85 -6.25
CA GLY A 118 8.76 6.85 -5.57
C GLY A 118 10.03 7.46 -4.95
N SER A 119 10.53 6.89 -3.87
CA SER A 119 11.59 7.50 -3.06
C SER A 119 12.85 6.66 -2.89
N ALA A 120 12.87 5.41 -3.36
CA ALA A 120 13.96 4.46 -3.08
C ALA A 120 14.68 4.01 -4.35
N ALA A 121 15.79 4.68 -4.69
CA ALA A 121 16.62 4.36 -5.84
C ALA A 121 17.07 2.88 -5.87
N ALA A 122 17.33 2.27 -4.70
CA ALA A 122 17.74 0.89 -4.60
C ALA A 122 16.68 -0.11 -5.13
N GLU A 123 15.40 0.15 -4.91
CA GLU A 123 14.30 -0.67 -5.44
C GLU A 123 14.26 -0.60 -6.96
N HIS A 124 14.36 0.61 -7.52
CA HIS A 124 14.39 0.80 -8.97
C HIS A 124 15.55 0.07 -9.61
N GLN A 125 16.74 0.14 -9.01
CA GLN A 125 17.92 -0.55 -9.51
C GLN A 125 17.76 -2.08 -9.43
N ALA A 126 17.28 -2.60 -8.30
CA ALA A 126 17.14 -4.03 -8.08
C ALA A 126 16.14 -4.69 -9.04
N TYR A 127 15.07 -3.98 -9.39
CA TYR A 127 14.01 -4.46 -10.27
C TYR A 127 14.13 -3.99 -11.73
N GLY A 128 15.22 -3.28 -12.08
CA GLY A 128 15.44 -2.78 -13.45
C GLY A 128 14.41 -1.74 -13.89
N LEU A 129 13.90 -0.96 -12.94
CA LEU A 129 12.88 0.08 -13.18
C LEU A 129 13.52 1.44 -13.45
N PRO A 130 12.86 2.34 -14.19
CA PRO A 130 13.36 3.69 -14.42
C PRO A 130 13.55 4.44 -13.10
N TRP A 131 14.67 5.14 -12.98
CA TRP A 131 14.92 6.06 -11.89
C TRP A 131 15.19 7.45 -12.45
N ILE A 132 14.58 8.47 -11.88
CA ILE A 132 14.81 9.87 -12.25
C ILE A 132 15.56 10.53 -11.08
N GLU A 133 16.81 10.91 -11.33
CA GLU A 133 17.55 11.75 -10.38
C GLU A 133 16.93 13.15 -10.34
N ASN A 134 16.85 13.76 -9.16
CA ASN A 134 16.29 15.11 -8.94
C ASN A 134 14.76 15.22 -9.03
N GLN A 135 14.05 14.42 -8.25
CA GLN A 135 12.59 14.54 -8.08
C GLN A 135 12.16 15.71 -7.14
N SER A 136 13.07 16.61 -6.81
CA SER A 136 12.87 17.69 -5.83
C SER A 136 12.75 19.09 -6.44
N GLU A 137 12.29 19.21 -7.71
CA GLU A 137 11.93 20.51 -8.27
C GLU A 137 10.44 20.59 -8.60
#